data_c69bc4d946614c20de7229f9b89fbba3
#
_entry.id   c69bc4d946614c20de7229f9b89fbba3
#
_cell.length_a   1.000
_cell.length_b   1.000
_cell.length_c   1.000
_cell.angle_alpha   90.00
_cell.angle_beta   90.00
_cell.angle_gamma   90.00
#
_symmetry.space_group_name_H-M   'P 1'
#
loop_
_entity.id
_entity.type
_entity.pdbx_description
1 polymer ?
#
loop_
_entity_poly.entity_id
_entity_poly.type
_entity_poly.pdbx_seq_one_letter_code
_entity_poly.pdbx_strand_id
1 'polypeptide(L)'
;MVEGRSVFELFKGEPDKERFISAMFRKPVDRVPNFEVLIEDMHVEKILGKFAGNTLAIGGDPAKGAGQEGRPMYPDDFMDLCEIIGQDIMCFEAGFWTPFKKYDENGKLFQVIDRSIKTRKDFEELILDGQPQIDNAVGYVNEYKEAIKKRNSKIGIIPSYGCAMQTLYEFLVGMNDFMMLVYEEPDLVEDMLEVSTVHFAKMTEALVKAGVDAIGIGDDVAFKTGLFLPPKIMKNIWVPRLARIIAPAVSAGVPVLFHSDGKVNDIVEDLIEMGVNALNPLDPYGIDYRDYKKRYGSIISFAGNVDIEFPLSKGTPQDIDTDVKNHMDVLKPGGGYIATCSHSIVNYIPHENFIAYINAIHKYGMY
;
A
#
# COMPACT_ATOMS: atom_id res chain seq x y z
N MET A 1 16.89 -16.19 20.94
CA MET A 1 16.52 -14.77 20.80
C MET A 1 16.96 -14.36 19.41
N VAL A 2 16.07 -13.83 18.61
CA VAL A 2 16.42 -13.27 17.31
C VAL A 2 17.28 -12.04 17.58
N GLU A 3 18.48 -11.98 17.00
CA GLU A 3 19.47 -10.94 17.26
C GLU A 3 18.94 -9.51 17.05
N GLY A 4 17.92 -9.35 16.20
CA GLY A 4 17.26 -8.06 15.92
C GLY A 4 16.39 -7.47 17.05
N ARG A 5 15.91 -8.28 17.99
CA ARG A 5 15.02 -7.78 19.07
C ARG A 5 15.68 -6.76 20.00
N SER A 6 17.00 -6.82 20.15
CA SER A 6 17.74 -5.88 21.00
C SER A 6 17.83 -4.47 20.41
N VAL A 7 17.54 -4.30 19.13
CA VAL A 7 17.69 -3.02 18.41
C VAL A 7 16.50 -2.10 18.63
N PHE A 8 15.32 -2.68 18.93
CA PHE A 8 14.07 -1.93 19.14
C PHE A 8 13.72 -1.83 20.64
N GLU A 9 14.54 -1.10 21.35
CA GLU A 9 14.46 -1.00 22.82
C GLU A 9 13.14 -0.38 23.33
N LEU A 10 12.50 0.45 22.51
CA LEU A 10 11.31 1.20 22.90
C LEU A 10 10.00 0.45 22.67
N PHE A 11 10.01 -0.58 21.80
CA PHE A 11 8.79 -1.35 21.59
C PHE A 11 8.58 -2.31 22.77
N LYS A 12 7.46 -2.11 23.45
CA LYS A 12 7.01 -2.96 24.57
C LYS A 12 5.54 -3.28 24.38
N GLY A 13 5.24 -4.49 23.99
CA GLY A 13 3.87 -4.94 23.78
C GLY A 13 3.75 -5.94 22.65
N GLU A 14 2.52 -6.27 22.32
CA GLU A 14 2.19 -7.17 21.22
C GLU A 14 1.49 -6.37 20.11
N PRO A 15 1.68 -6.74 18.82
CA PRO A 15 0.84 -6.26 17.74
C PRO A 15 -0.64 -6.52 18.04
N ASP A 16 -1.50 -5.56 17.70
CA ASP A 16 -2.94 -5.69 17.85
C ASP A 16 -3.66 -4.97 16.72
N LYS A 17 -4.32 -5.73 15.85
CA LYS A 17 -5.07 -5.19 14.72
C LYS A 17 -6.13 -4.16 15.10
N GLU A 18 -6.73 -4.30 16.29
CA GLU A 18 -7.75 -3.36 16.75
C GLU A 18 -7.20 -1.94 16.91
N ARG A 19 -5.90 -1.81 17.20
CA ARG A 19 -5.22 -0.51 17.20
C ARG A 19 -5.17 0.12 15.81
N PHE A 20 -4.79 -0.65 14.81
CA PHE A 20 -4.73 -0.18 13.42
C PHE A 20 -6.13 0.17 12.90
N ILE A 21 -7.09 -0.74 13.06
CA ILE A 21 -8.49 -0.54 12.63
C ILE A 21 -9.11 0.66 13.34
N SER A 22 -8.90 0.79 14.66
CA SER A 22 -9.38 1.92 15.43
C SER A 22 -8.78 3.24 14.95
N ALA A 23 -7.49 3.26 14.63
CA ALA A 23 -6.85 4.45 14.05
C ALA A 23 -7.46 4.80 12.69
N MET A 24 -7.74 3.83 11.81
CA MET A 24 -8.41 4.09 10.53
C MET A 24 -9.81 4.69 10.71
N PHE A 25 -10.52 4.32 11.77
CA PHE A 25 -11.83 4.91 12.11
C PHE A 25 -11.75 6.13 13.04
N ARG A 26 -10.57 6.66 13.30
CA ARG A 26 -10.30 7.79 14.23
C ARG A 26 -10.82 7.56 15.65
N LYS A 27 -10.92 6.30 16.05
CA LYS A 27 -11.25 5.92 17.41
C LYS A 27 -10.02 6.04 18.32
N PRO A 28 -10.20 6.21 19.62
CA PRO A 28 -9.08 6.23 20.56
C PRO A 28 -8.25 4.96 20.50
N VAL A 29 -6.94 5.13 20.60
CA VAL A 29 -5.95 4.06 20.66
C VAL A 29 -4.93 4.37 21.77
N ASP A 30 -4.22 3.38 22.25
CA ASP A 30 -3.17 3.54 23.28
C ASP A 30 -1.89 4.18 22.72
N ARG A 31 -1.57 3.87 21.46
CA ARG A 31 -0.46 4.45 20.73
C ARG A 31 -0.78 4.60 19.24
N VAL A 32 -0.07 5.47 18.56
CA VAL A 32 -0.07 5.54 17.10
C VAL A 32 0.45 4.22 16.55
N PRO A 33 -0.31 3.50 15.69
CA PRO A 33 0.21 2.32 15.03
C PRO A 33 1.30 2.72 14.02
N ASN A 34 2.36 1.92 13.93
CA ASN A 34 3.28 1.99 12.82
C ASN A 34 2.83 1.01 11.72
N PHE A 35 3.08 1.39 10.49
CA PHE A 35 2.68 0.64 9.32
C PHE A 35 3.63 0.94 8.17
N GLU A 36 4.12 -0.10 7.52
CA GLU A 36 4.85 0.05 6.26
C GLU A 36 4.21 -0.84 5.22
N VAL A 37 3.95 -0.26 4.05
CA VAL A 37 3.41 -1.00 2.90
C VAL A 37 4.46 -1.98 2.40
N LEU A 38 5.70 -1.52 2.26
CA LEU A 38 6.83 -2.33 1.83
C LEU A 38 8.05 -2.06 2.71
N ILE A 39 8.64 -3.15 3.20
CA ILE A 39 10.00 -3.17 3.75
C ILE A 39 10.81 -4.12 2.86
N GLU A 40 11.86 -3.57 2.20
CA GLU A 40 12.68 -4.37 1.30
C GLU A 40 13.58 -5.38 2.04
N ASP A 41 13.97 -6.38 1.32
CA ASP A 41 14.59 -7.62 1.78
C ASP A 41 15.87 -7.42 2.59
N MET A 42 16.72 -6.42 2.29
CA MET A 42 17.92 -6.13 3.09
C MET A 42 17.58 -5.80 4.55
N HIS A 43 16.53 -5.02 4.77
CA HIS A 43 16.11 -4.64 6.11
C HIS A 43 15.47 -5.82 6.83
N VAL A 44 14.63 -6.58 6.12
CA VAL A 44 13.99 -7.79 6.62
C VAL A 44 15.04 -8.82 7.05
N GLU A 45 16.02 -9.10 6.18
CA GLU A 45 17.10 -10.04 6.45
C GLU A 45 17.93 -9.66 7.69
N LYS A 46 18.28 -8.38 7.82
CA LYS A 46 19.01 -7.89 8.99
C LYS A 46 18.22 -8.01 10.30
N ILE A 47 16.88 -7.83 10.24
CA ILE A 47 16.04 -7.94 11.43
C ILE A 47 15.79 -9.40 11.80
N LEU A 48 15.52 -10.27 10.83
CA LEU A 48 15.20 -11.68 11.07
C LEU A 48 16.44 -12.57 11.22
N GLY A 49 17.61 -12.10 10.76
CA GLY A 49 18.85 -12.89 10.71
C GLY A 49 18.83 -13.99 9.63
N LYS A 50 17.89 -13.94 8.68
CA LYS A 50 17.76 -14.87 7.56
C LYS A 50 17.04 -14.20 6.39
N PHE A 51 17.27 -14.70 5.18
CA PHE A 51 16.52 -14.26 4.02
C PHE A 51 15.04 -14.70 4.13
N ALA A 52 14.12 -13.76 3.97
CA ALA A 52 12.69 -14.01 3.96
C ALA A 52 11.94 -13.23 2.84
N GLY A 53 12.68 -12.57 1.95
CA GLY A 53 12.14 -11.68 0.92
C GLY A 53 11.78 -10.31 1.48
N ASN A 54 10.97 -9.57 0.73
CA ASN A 54 10.36 -8.32 1.20
C ASN A 54 8.93 -8.55 1.71
N THR A 55 8.33 -7.55 2.33
CA THR A 55 7.00 -7.72 2.94
C THR A 55 5.87 -7.86 1.93
N LEU A 56 5.98 -7.29 0.73
CA LEU A 56 4.93 -7.42 -0.29
C LEU A 56 4.99 -8.76 -1.01
N ALA A 57 6.20 -9.21 -1.41
CA ALA A 57 6.36 -10.45 -2.14
C ALA A 57 7.75 -11.07 -1.93
N ILE A 58 7.83 -12.38 -1.75
CA ILE A 58 9.11 -13.10 -1.73
C ILE A 58 9.71 -13.02 -3.12
N GLY A 59 10.89 -12.41 -3.20
CA GLY A 59 11.59 -12.26 -4.45
C GLY A 59 10.88 -11.41 -5.47
N GLY A 60 9.98 -10.53 -5.04
CA GLY A 60 9.32 -9.54 -5.88
C GLY A 60 10.23 -8.46 -6.42
N ASP A 61 11.51 -8.43 -6.01
CA ASP A 61 12.50 -7.54 -6.62
C ASP A 61 12.88 -8.04 -8.01
N PRO A 62 12.48 -7.33 -9.09
CA PRO A 62 12.84 -7.70 -10.45
C PRO A 62 14.36 -7.80 -10.68
N ALA A 63 15.15 -7.11 -9.85
CA ALA A 63 16.62 -7.13 -9.93
C ALA A 63 17.22 -8.46 -9.47
N LYS A 64 16.51 -9.29 -8.71
CA LYS A 64 17.06 -10.52 -8.12
C LYS A 64 16.96 -11.77 -8.97
N GLY A 65 16.27 -11.72 -10.11
CA GLY A 65 16.34 -12.77 -11.13
C GLY A 65 15.35 -13.93 -11.00
N ALA A 66 15.54 -14.91 -11.84
CA ALA A 66 14.72 -16.10 -11.95
C ALA A 66 14.75 -16.97 -10.67
N GLY A 67 13.65 -17.69 -10.44
CA GLY A 67 13.55 -18.61 -9.31
C GLY A 67 12.99 -18.01 -8.03
N GLN A 68 12.57 -16.75 -8.08
CA GLN A 68 11.85 -16.12 -6.99
C GLN A 68 10.39 -16.58 -6.99
N GLU A 69 9.89 -16.97 -5.83
CA GLU A 69 8.49 -17.30 -5.67
C GLU A 69 7.67 -16.01 -5.74
N GLY A 70 6.80 -15.85 -6.71
CA GLY A 70 5.92 -14.70 -6.82
C GLY A 70 4.77 -14.75 -5.80
N ARG A 71 5.08 -14.89 -4.50
CA ARG A 71 4.13 -14.99 -3.40
C ARG A 71 4.48 -13.97 -2.30
N PRO A 72 3.51 -13.60 -1.42
CA PRO A 72 3.80 -12.83 -0.22
C PRO A 72 4.78 -13.55 0.73
N MET A 73 5.43 -12.79 1.62
CA MET A 73 6.28 -13.33 2.69
C MET A 73 5.55 -14.43 3.46
N TYR A 74 6.27 -15.49 3.86
CA TYR A 74 5.65 -16.56 4.66
C TYR A 74 5.10 -16.01 5.99
N PRO A 75 3.92 -16.47 6.43
CA PRO A 75 3.23 -15.91 7.57
C PRO A 75 4.06 -15.83 8.85
N ASP A 76 4.80 -16.90 9.18
CA ASP A 76 5.61 -16.94 10.41
C ASP A 76 6.73 -15.89 10.38
N ASP A 77 7.40 -15.71 9.25
CA ASP A 77 8.45 -14.70 9.08
C ASP A 77 7.89 -13.28 9.15
N PHE A 78 6.73 -13.06 8.53
CA PHE A 78 6.08 -11.76 8.58
C PHE A 78 5.60 -11.42 9.99
N MET A 79 5.01 -12.38 10.71
CA MET A 79 4.60 -12.18 12.09
C MET A 79 5.79 -11.88 13.00
N ASP A 80 6.92 -12.61 12.84
CA ASP A 80 8.15 -12.34 13.58
C ASP A 80 8.66 -10.92 13.31
N LEU A 81 8.68 -10.48 12.05
CA LEU A 81 9.06 -9.11 11.70
C LEU A 81 8.15 -8.09 12.37
N CYS A 82 6.82 -8.27 12.26
CA CYS A 82 5.85 -7.36 12.86
C CYS A 82 5.96 -7.31 14.38
N GLU A 83 6.18 -8.46 15.05
CA GLU A 83 6.42 -8.52 16.50
C GLU A 83 7.68 -7.75 16.91
N ILE A 84 8.74 -7.82 16.11
CA ILE A 84 10.01 -7.13 16.39
C ILE A 84 9.87 -5.62 16.22
N ILE A 85 9.26 -5.16 15.13
CA ILE A 85 9.13 -3.72 14.84
C ILE A 85 7.87 -3.08 15.43
N GLY A 86 6.97 -3.87 16.01
CA GLY A 86 5.72 -3.39 16.61
C GLY A 86 4.64 -3.00 15.61
N GLN A 87 4.66 -3.55 14.39
CA GLN A 87 3.62 -3.32 13.39
C GLN A 87 2.39 -4.17 13.69
N ASP A 88 1.20 -3.57 13.65
CA ASP A 88 -0.04 -4.19 14.13
C ASP A 88 -0.76 -5.03 13.04
N ILE A 89 -0.37 -4.88 11.78
CA ILE A 89 -1.04 -5.50 10.64
C ILE A 89 -0.01 -5.87 9.55
N MET A 90 -0.18 -7.04 8.95
CA MET A 90 0.65 -7.51 7.84
C MET A 90 0.08 -6.99 6.53
N CYS A 91 0.88 -6.21 5.78
CA CYS A 91 0.53 -5.74 4.45
C CYS A 91 1.24 -6.59 3.41
N PHE A 92 0.49 -7.29 2.58
CA PHE A 92 1.06 -8.03 1.47
C PHE A 92 0.39 -7.66 0.14
N GLU A 93 1.14 -7.83 -0.95
CA GLU A 93 0.62 -7.57 -2.27
C GLU A 93 -0.27 -8.72 -2.74
N ALA A 94 -1.54 -8.41 -3.02
CA ALA A 94 -2.47 -9.32 -3.69
C ALA A 94 -2.28 -9.31 -5.23
N GLY A 95 -1.34 -8.50 -5.69
CA GLY A 95 -0.88 -8.39 -7.06
C GLY A 95 -1.59 -7.33 -7.89
N PHE A 96 -0.84 -6.80 -8.85
CA PHE A 96 -1.40 -6.06 -9.98
C PHE A 96 -1.90 -7.07 -11.01
N TRP A 97 -2.99 -6.76 -11.64
CA TRP A 97 -3.49 -7.54 -12.77
C TRP A 97 -2.62 -7.27 -14.00
N THR A 98 -1.59 -8.07 -14.18
CA THR A 98 -0.68 -7.96 -15.30
C THR A 98 -0.84 -9.17 -16.20
N PRO A 99 -1.55 -9.06 -17.33
CA PRO A 99 -1.68 -10.18 -18.26
C PRO A 99 -0.37 -10.53 -18.96
N PHE A 100 0.62 -9.62 -18.95
CA PHE A 100 1.88 -9.79 -19.64
C PHE A 100 3.07 -9.76 -18.68
N LYS A 101 3.74 -10.92 -18.57
CA LYS A 101 5.06 -11.02 -17.95
C LYS A 101 6.05 -11.49 -18.99
N LYS A 102 7.09 -10.70 -19.29
CA LYS A 102 8.24 -11.17 -20.08
C LYS A 102 9.39 -11.57 -19.17
N TYR A 103 10.00 -12.67 -19.55
CA TYR A 103 11.22 -13.17 -18.94
C TYR A 103 12.36 -13.08 -19.96
N ASP A 104 13.59 -12.78 -19.52
CA ASP A 104 14.76 -12.85 -20.38
C ASP A 104 15.14 -14.29 -20.68
N GLU A 105 16.18 -14.47 -21.50
CA GLU A 105 16.71 -15.77 -21.89
C GLU A 105 17.23 -16.62 -20.70
N ASN A 106 17.46 -15.97 -19.53
CA ASN A 106 17.88 -16.61 -18.30
C ASN A 106 16.69 -16.87 -17.35
N GLY A 107 15.47 -16.59 -17.80
CA GLY A 107 14.25 -16.70 -16.98
C GLY A 107 14.10 -15.60 -15.95
N LYS A 108 14.86 -14.51 -16.05
CA LYS A 108 14.70 -13.34 -15.20
C LYS A 108 13.44 -12.59 -15.63
N LEU A 109 12.54 -12.33 -14.68
CA LEU A 109 11.40 -11.48 -14.93
C LEU A 109 11.90 -10.07 -15.27
N PHE A 110 11.74 -9.68 -16.55
CA PHE A 110 11.71 -8.27 -16.84
C PHE A 110 10.38 -7.74 -16.32
N GLN A 111 10.43 -6.68 -15.61
CA GLN A 111 9.27 -5.81 -15.44
C GLN A 111 8.95 -5.20 -16.81
N VAL A 112 8.52 -6.00 -17.69
CA VAL A 112 8.08 -5.54 -18.92
C VAL A 112 6.72 -5.74 -19.12
N ILE A 113 6.40 -4.94 -19.28
CA ILE A 113 5.36 -4.33 -19.92
C ILE A 113 5.55 -4.36 -21.42
N ASP A 114 5.13 -5.38 -21.99
CA ASP A 114 4.76 -5.32 -23.38
C ASP A 114 3.39 -4.65 -23.42
N ARG A 115 3.45 -3.31 -23.43
CA ARG A 115 2.31 -2.43 -23.58
C ARG A 115 1.70 -2.68 -24.95
N SER A 116 0.85 -3.69 -24.98
CA SER A 116 0.41 -4.30 -26.23
C SER A 116 -0.86 -3.67 -26.78
N ILE A 117 -1.60 -2.94 -25.95
CA ILE A 117 -2.85 -2.32 -26.39
C ILE A 117 -2.54 -0.95 -26.99
N LYS A 118 -2.63 -0.87 -28.30
CA LYS A 118 -2.51 0.36 -29.10
C LYS A 118 -3.83 0.73 -29.74
N THR A 119 -4.66 -0.25 -30.00
CA THR A 119 -5.91 -0.11 -30.75
C THR A 119 -7.03 -0.90 -30.09
N ARG A 120 -8.27 -0.61 -30.45
CA ARG A 120 -9.43 -1.41 -30.04
C ARG A 120 -9.28 -2.89 -30.39
N LYS A 121 -8.70 -3.20 -31.55
CA LYS A 121 -8.46 -4.58 -31.95
C LYS A 121 -7.53 -5.30 -31.01
N ASP A 122 -6.43 -4.66 -30.57
CA ASP A 122 -5.51 -5.26 -29.61
C ASP A 122 -6.20 -5.58 -28.29
N PHE A 123 -7.11 -4.70 -27.86
CA PHE A 123 -7.91 -4.91 -26.66
C PHE A 123 -8.91 -6.06 -26.79
N GLU A 124 -9.62 -6.14 -27.93
CA GLU A 124 -10.60 -7.19 -28.22
C GLU A 124 -9.97 -8.58 -28.38
N GLU A 125 -8.73 -8.65 -28.85
CA GLU A 125 -7.94 -9.89 -28.96
C GLU A 125 -7.33 -10.33 -27.61
N LEU A 126 -7.39 -9.49 -26.58
CA LEU A 126 -6.78 -9.75 -25.28
C LEU A 126 -7.70 -10.64 -24.45
N ILE A 127 -7.17 -11.80 -24.04
CA ILE A 127 -7.87 -12.69 -23.10
C ILE A 127 -7.37 -12.36 -21.69
N LEU A 128 -8.28 -11.78 -20.89
CA LEU A 128 -7.99 -11.39 -19.51
C LEU A 128 -8.71 -12.34 -18.55
N ASP A 129 -7.96 -13.29 -17.97
CA ASP A 129 -8.45 -14.14 -16.88
C ASP A 129 -7.80 -13.71 -15.56
N GLY A 130 -8.54 -12.94 -14.77
CA GLY A 130 -8.10 -12.50 -13.45
C GLY A 130 -8.46 -13.44 -12.31
N GLN A 131 -9.23 -14.53 -12.57
CA GLN A 131 -9.67 -15.42 -11.51
C GLN A 131 -8.53 -16.12 -10.77
N PRO A 132 -7.48 -16.63 -11.42
CA PRO A 132 -6.34 -17.22 -10.73
C PRO A 132 -5.66 -16.28 -9.74
N GLN A 133 -5.59 -14.97 -10.04
CA GLN A 133 -5.04 -13.97 -9.15
C GLN A 133 -5.91 -13.80 -7.89
N ILE A 134 -7.24 -13.76 -8.07
CA ILE A 134 -8.18 -13.68 -6.96
C ILE A 134 -8.08 -14.91 -6.07
N ASP A 135 -8.04 -16.09 -6.67
CA ASP A 135 -7.93 -17.36 -5.94
C ASP A 135 -6.63 -17.45 -5.14
N ASN A 136 -5.51 -17.01 -5.72
CA ASN A 136 -4.22 -16.94 -5.03
C ASN A 136 -4.27 -15.96 -3.85
N ALA A 137 -4.81 -14.77 -4.04
CA ALA A 137 -4.92 -13.77 -2.99
C ALA A 137 -5.76 -14.27 -1.81
N VAL A 138 -6.89 -14.92 -2.08
CA VAL A 138 -7.72 -15.58 -1.06
C VAL A 138 -6.96 -16.73 -0.38
N GLY A 139 -6.20 -17.51 -1.14
CA GLY A 139 -5.34 -18.58 -0.62
C GLY A 139 -4.34 -18.05 0.41
N TYR A 140 -3.66 -16.94 0.11
CA TYR A 140 -2.72 -16.30 1.03
C TYR A 140 -3.41 -15.77 2.30
N VAL A 141 -4.58 -15.14 2.17
CA VAL A 141 -5.36 -14.70 3.34
C VAL A 141 -5.67 -15.89 4.26
N ASN A 142 -6.09 -17.02 3.71
CA ASN A 142 -6.38 -18.22 4.50
C ASN A 142 -5.13 -18.77 5.18
N GLU A 143 -3.99 -18.79 4.49
CA GLU A 143 -2.69 -19.21 5.06
C GLU A 143 -2.29 -18.30 6.24
N TYR A 144 -2.39 -16.99 6.09
CA TYR A 144 -2.12 -16.03 7.17
C TYR A 144 -3.06 -16.23 8.36
N LYS A 145 -4.35 -16.40 8.12
CA LYS A 145 -5.35 -16.64 9.19
C LYS A 145 -5.05 -17.91 9.99
N GLU A 146 -4.65 -18.99 9.33
CA GLU A 146 -4.27 -20.21 10.02
C GLU A 146 -3.01 -20.04 10.89
N ALA A 147 -2.01 -19.30 10.40
CA ALA A 147 -0.81 -18.99 11.17
C ALA A 147 -1.11 -18.10 12.38
N ILE A 148 -1.92 -17.05 12.20
CA ILE A 148 -2.39 -16.17 13.28
C ILE A 148 -3.10 -16.98 14.37
N LYS A 149 -4.02 -17.86 13.96
CA LYS A 149 -4.76 -18.72 14.88
C LYS A 149 -3.83 -19.69 15.63
N LYS A 150 -2.90 -20.33 14.92
CA LYS A 150 -1.92 -21.27 15.51
C LYS A 150 -1.04 -20.59 16.55
N ARG A 151 -0.64 -19.34 16.32
CA ARG A 151 0.18 -18.54 17.26
C ARG A 151 -0.65 -17.80 18.31
N ASN A 152 -1.98 -17.89 18.25
CA ASN A 152 -2.89 -17.09 19.09
C ASN A 152 -2.54 -15.59 19.08
N SER A 153 -2.16 -15.08 17.89
CA SER A 153 -1.75 -13.69 17.71
C SER A 153 -2.96 -12.79 17.46
N LYS A 154 -2.81 -11.50 17.75
CA LYS A 154 -3.82 -10.47 17.46
C LYS A 154 -3.46 -9.62 16.24
N ILE A 155 -2.41 -10.00 15.51
CA ILE A 155 -1.99 -9.28 14.31
C ILE A 155 -3.06 -9.35 13.22
N GLY A 156 -3.21 -8.28 12.44
CA GLY A 156 -4.18 -8.21 11.36
C GLY A 156 -3.60 -8.48 9.97
N ILE A 157 -4.48 -8.48 8.97
CA ILE A 157 -4.17 -8.70 7.57
C ILE A 157 -4.78 -7.59 6.74
N ILE A 158 -3.94 -6.92 5.94
CA ILE A 158 -4.33 -5.95 4.92
C ILE A 158 -3.71 -6.33 3.57
N PRO A 159 -4.44 -7.00 2.66
CA PRO A 159 -3.98 -7.15 1.29
C PRO A 159 -3.98 -5.78 0.60
N SER A 160 -2.90 -5.49 -0.12
CA SER A 160 -2.77 -4.31 -0.97
C SER A 160 -2.76 -4.73 -2.43
N TYR A 161 -3.45 -4.01 -3.29
CA TYR A 161 -3.46 -4.30 -4.72
C TYR A 161 -3.63 -3.02 -5.54
N GLY A 162 -3.04 -3.05 -6.74
CA GLY A 162 -3.20 -1.98 -7.71
C GLY A 162 -4.62 -1.90 -8.23
N CYS A 163 -4.97 -0.78 -8.83
CA CYS A 163 -6.32 -0.49 -9.18
C CYS A 163 -6.50 -0.10 -10.65
N ALA A 164 -7.68 0.38 -10.99
CA ALA A 164 -8.18 0.43 -12.34
C ALA A 164 -7.30 1.24 -13.30
N MET A 165 -6.90 2.45 -12.94
CA MET A 165 -6.20 3.33 -13.86
C MET A 165 -4.71 2.99 -13.99
N GLN A 166 -4.05 2.68 -12.87
CA GLN A 166 -2.65 2.29 -12.86
C GLN A 166 -2.40 1.03 -13.69
N THR A 167 -3.31 0.06 -13.62
CA THR A 167 -3.26 -1.14 -14.46
C THR A 167 -3.19 -0.78 -15.95
N LEU A 168 -3.96 0.21 -16.40
CA LEU A 168 -3.96 0.61 -17.80
C LEU A 168 -2.65 1.29 -18.19
N TYR A 169 -2.29 2.37 -17.52
CA TYR A 169 -1.15 3.17 -17.96
C TYR A 169 0.20 2.51 -17.66
N GLU A 170 0.27 1.67 -16.65
CA GLU A 170 1.51 1.01 -16.29
C GLU A 170 1.71 -0.30 -17.05
N PHE A 171 0.68 -1.13 -17.15
CA PHE A 171 0.81 -2.51 -17.60
C PHE A 171 0.19 -2.81 -18.97
N LEU A 172 -0.90 -2.17 -19.35
CA LEU A 172 -1.62 -2.53 -20.58
C LEU A 172 -1.29 -1.62 -21.76
N VAL A 173 -1.25 -0.33 -21.55
CA VAL A 173 -1.16 0.68 -22.63
C VAL A 173 0.18 1.42 -22.60
N GLY A 174 0.57 1.90 -21.44
CA GLY A 174 1.67 2.81 -21.21
C GLY A 174 1.22 4.25 -20.97
N MET A 175 1.95 4.97 -20.11
CA MET A 175 1.54 6.30 -19.65
C MET A 175 1.28 7.28 -20.81
N ASN A 176 2.21 7.39 -21.77
CA ASN A 176 2.09 8.35 -22.88
C ASN A 176 0.90 8.01 -23.79
N ASP A 177 0.78 6.74 -24.18
CA ASP A 177 -0.29 6.28 -25.06
C ASP A 177 -1.65 6.37 -24.34
N PHE A 178 -1.70 6.03 -23.04
CA PHE A 178 -2.90 6.18 -22.25
C PHE A 178 -3.39 7.63 -22.21
N MET A 179 -2.48 8.59 -21.96
CA MET A 179 -2.83 10.01 -21.96
C MET A 179 -3.37 10.51 -23.30
N MET A 180 -2.89 9.95 -24.40
CA MET A 180 -3.42 10.25 -25.75
C MET A 180 -4.78 9.61 -25.96
N LEU A 181 -4.93 8.32 -25.65
CA LEU A 181 -6.16 7.57 -25.84
C LEU A 181 -7.36 8.15 -25.07
N VAL A 182 -7.14 8.74 -23.89
CA VAL A 182 -8.21 9.42 -23.14
C VAL A 182 -8.93 10.49 -23.98
N TYR A 183 -8.24 11.10 -24.94
CA TYR A 183 -8.82 12.14 -25.79
C TYR A 183 -9.14 11.64 -27.22
N GLU A 184 -8.38 10.70 -27.73
CA GLU A 184 -8.50 10.22 -29.10
C GLU A 184 -9.51 9.06 -29.21
N GLU A 185 -9.54 8.18 -28.19
CA GLU A 185 -10.35 6.96 -28.15
C GLU A 185 -11.01 6.79 -26.77
N PRO A 186 -11.80 7.77 -26.28
CA PRO A 186 -12.36 7.73 -24.92
C PRO A 186 -13.19 6.48 -24.64
N ASP A 187 -13.95 5.99 -25.64
CA ASP A 187 -14.75 4.77 -25.48
C ASP A 187 -13.89 3.53 -25.28
N LEU A 188 -12.70 3.46 -25.90
CA LEU A 188 -11.74 2.38 -25.67
C LEU A 188 -11.19 2.42 -24.24
N VAL A 189 -10.85 3.62 -23.76
CA VAL A 189 -10.36 3.81 -22.38
C VAL A 189 -11.45 3.41 -21.36
N GLU A 190 -12.69 3.79 -21.61
CA GLU A 190 -13.81 3.41 -20.72
C GLU A 190 -14.03 1.91 -20.70
N ASP A 191 -13.96 1.22 -21.83
CA ASP A 191 -14.10 -0.24 -21.92
C ASP A 191 -12.95 -0.94 -21.15
N MET A 192 -11.71 -0.49 -21.30
CA MET A 192 -10.56 -1.02 -20.57
C MET A 192 -10.70 -0.79 -19.06
N LEU A 193 -11.09 0.43 -18.66
CA LEU A 193 -11.35 0.76 -17.25
C LEU A 193 -12.48 -0.09 -16.68
N GLU A 194 -13.51 -0.40 -17.46
CA GLU A 194 -14.62 -1.23 -17.00
C GLU A 194 -14.17 -2.66 -16.70
N VAL A 195 -13.37 -3.26 -17.58
CA VAL A 195 -12.83 -4.61 -17.38
C VAL A 195 -11.97 -4.65 -16.11
N SER A 196 -11.08 -3.67 -15.93
CA SER A 196 -10.26 -3.54 -14.73
C SER A 196 -11.11 -3.32 -13.47
N THR A 197 -12.13 -2.47 -13.55
CA THR A 197 -13.07 -2.22 -12.44
C THR A 197 -13.78 -3.49 -11.98
N VAL A 198 -14.30 -4.27 -12.92
CA VAL A 198 -15.00 -5.54 -12.61
C VAL A 198 -14.05 -6.53 -11.94
N HIS A 199 -12.81 -6.62 -12.42
CA HIS A 199 -11.80 -7.50 -11.81
C HIS A 199 -11.51 -7.11 -10.36
N PHE A 200 -11.18 -5.85 -10.10
CA PHE A 200 -10.82 -5.40 -8.76
C PHE A 200 -12.02 -5.36 -7.80
N ALA A 201 -13.23 -5.10 -8.29
CA ALA A 201 -14.43 -5.23 -7.46
C ALA A 201 -14.66 -6.68 -7.00
N LYS A 202 -14.44 -7.67 -7.87
CA LYS A 202 -14.49 -9.10 -7.51
C LYS A 202 -13.35 -9.46 -6.53
N MET A 203 -12.15 -8.92 -6.72
CA MET A 203 -11.03 -9.10 -5.80
C MET A 203 -11.41 -8.60 -4.40
N THR A 204 -11.91 -7.36 -4.30
CA THR A 204 -12.37 -6.78 -3.03
C THR A 204 -13.43 -7.65 -2.37
N GLU A 205 -14.44 -8.08 -3.12
CA GLU A 205 -15.52 -8.93 -2.60
C GLU A 205 -14.97 -10.26 -2.05
N ALA A 206 -14.07 -10.91 -2.80
CA ALA A 206 -13.48 -12.18 -2.40
C ALA A 206 -12.62 -12.05 -1.15
N LEU A 207 -11.78 -11.00 -1.05
CA LEU A 207 -10.94 -10.72 0.11
C LEU A 207 -11.76 -10.39 1.36
N VAL A 208 -12.82 -9.59 1.22
CA VAL A 208 -13.76 -9.30 2.31
C VAL A 208 -14.42 -10.59 2.80
N LYS A 209 -14.89 -11.46 1.90
CA LYS A 209 -15.46 -12.78 2.24
C LYS A 209 -14.43 -13.68 2.92
N ALA A 210 -13.15 -13.60 2.55
CA ALA A 210 -12.06 -14.32 3.19
C ALA A 210 -11.78 -13.83 4.62
N GLY A 211 -12.28 -12.64 4.99
CA GLY A 211 -12.21 -12.08 6.34
C GLY A 211 -10.90 -11.37 6.62
N VAL A 212 -10.49 -10.49 5.73
CA VAL A 212 -9.41 -9.52 5.94
C VAL A 212 -9.82 -8.44 6.92
N ASP A 213 -8.85 -7.79 7.56
CA ASP A 213 -9.10 -6.78 8.59
C ASP A 213 -9.17 -5.35 8.02
N ALA A 214 -8.52 -5.13 6.90
CA ALA A 214 -8.57 -3.89 6.11
C ALA A 214 -8.28 -4.20 4.63
N ILE A 215 -8.51 -3.24 3.75
CA ILE A 215 -8.14 -3.29 2.33
C ILE A 215 -7.23 -2.11 2.01
N GLY A 216 -6.11 -2.39 1.34
CA GLY A 216 -5.22 -1.39 0.73
C GLY A 216 -5.49 -1.29 -0.78
N ILE A 217 -5.77 -0.11 -1.28
CA ILE A 217 -5.93 0.17 -2.70
C ILE A 217 -4.83 1.13 -3.15
N GLY A 218 -4.00 0.71 -4.10
CA GLY A 218 -3.00 1.56 -4.74
C GLY A 218 -3.41 1.93 -6.16
N ASP A 219 -3.60 3.21 -6.43
CA ASP A 219 -3.86 3.71 -7.78
C ASP A 219 -3.22 5.09 -7.91
N ASP A 220 -1.99 5.14 -8.38
CA ASP A 220 -1.29 6.42 -8.56
C ASP A 220 -1.98 7.23 -9.65
N VAL A 221 -2.55 8.36 -9.24
CA VAL A 221 -3.38 9.19 -10.13
C VAL A 221 -2.88 10.63 -10.23
N ALA A 222 -1.74 10.92 -9.62
CA ALA A 222 -1.24 12.29 -9.52
C ALA A 222 0.28 12.38 -9.66
N PHE A 223 0.72 13.52 -10.23
CA PHE A 223 2.09 14.02 -10.11
C PHE A 223 2.22 14.91 -8.85
N LYS A 224 3.43 15.30 -8.50
CA LYS A 224 3.69 16.29 -7.43
C LYS A 224 2.97 17.62 -7.64
N THR A 225 2.55 17.93 -8.87
CA THR A 225 1.89 19.18 -9.26
C THR A 225 0.37 19.10 -9.33
N GLY A 226 -0.22 17.92 -9.39
CA GLY A 226 -1.66 17.68 -9.52
C GLY A 226 -2.00 16.37 -10.21
N LEU A 227 -3.27 16.12 -10.43
CA LEU A 227 -3.77 14.88 -11.04
C LEU A 227 -3.19 14.65 -12.45
N PHE A 228 -3.06 13.39 -12.86
CA PHE A 228 -2.64 13.01 -14.21
C PHE A 228 -3.58 13.53 -15.29
N LEU A 229 -4.87 13.52 -15.00
CA LEU A 229 -5.91 14.00 -15.89
C LEU A 229 -6.67 15.18 -15.24
N PRO A 230 -7.27 16.07 -16.03
CA PRO A 230 -8.10 17.15 -15.49
C PRO A 230 -9.14 16.63 -14.49
N PRO A 231 -9.39 17.34 -13.37
CA PRO A 231 -10.32 16.88 -12.34
C PRO A 231 -11.70 16.48 -12.88
N LYS A 232 -12.20 17.19 -13.89
CA LYS A 232 -13.48 16.85 -14.53
C LYS A 232 -13.46 15.46 -15.19
N ILE A 233 -12.36 15.09 -15.84
CA ILE A 233 -12.21 13.77 -16.46
C ILE A 233 -12.11 12.72 -15.35
N MET A 234 -11.25 12.94 -14.35
CA MET A 234 -11.11 12.03 -13.22
C MET A 234 -12.44 11.72 -12.53
N LYS A 235 -13.23 12.76 -12.26
CA LYS A 235 -14.56 12.62 -11.63
C LYS A 235 -15.55 11.84 -12.49
N ASN A 236 -15.41 11.89 -13.80
CA ASN A 236 -16.31 11.17 -14.71
C ASN A 236 -15.90 9.70 -14.91
N ILE A 237 -14.61 9.43 -15.10
CA ILE A 237 -14.17 8.07 -15.50
C ILE A 237 -13.59 7.26 -14.36
N TRP A 238 -12.89 7.88 -13.40
CA TRP A 238 -12.15 7.16 -12.37
C TRP A 238 -12.91 7.08 -11.03
N VAL A 239 -13.43 8.19 -10.51
CA VAL A 239 -14.13 8.25 -9.21
C VAL A 239 -15.27 7.24 -9.11
N PRO A 240 -16.21 7.13 -10.06
CA PRO A 240 -17.30 6.15 -9.96
C PRO A 240 -16.80 4.70 -10.05
N ARG A 241 -15.68 4.45 -10.70
CA ARG A 241 -15.07 3.13 -10.81
C ARG A 241 -14.39 2.72 -9.51
N LEU A 242 -13.61 3.61 -8.90
CA LEU A 242 -13.02 3.35 -7.58
C LEU A 242 -14.12 3.09 -6.54
N ALA A 243 -15.19 3.90 -6.54
CA ALA A 243 -16.32 3.70 -5.63
C ALA A 243 -16.92 2.27 -5.78
N ARG A 244 -17.05 1.76 -7.00
CA ARG A 244 -17.52 0.38 -7.26
C ARG A 244 -16.52 -0.67 -6.76
N ILE A 245 -15.23 -0.43 -6.92
CA ILE A 245 -14.18 -1.35 -6.48
C ILE A 245 -14.21 -1.51 -4.97
N ILE A 246 -14.33 -0.43 -4.22
CA ILE A 246 -14.30 -0.47 -2.75
C ILE A 246 -15.67 -0.76 -2.11
N ALA A 247 -16.77 -0.68 -2.86
CA ALA A 247 -18.12 -0.86 -2.33
C ALA A 247 -18.33 -2.14 -1.52
N PRO A 248 -17.76 -3.32 -1.87
CA PRO A 248 -17.87 -4.51 -1.03
C PRO A 248 -17.25 -4.35 0.36
N ALA A 249 -16.10 -3.67 0.46
CA ALA A 249 -15.43 -3.40 1.73
C ALA A 249 -16.23 -2.41 2.57
N VAL A 250 -16.63 -1.28 1.98
CA VAL A 250 -17.45 -0.25 2.63
C VAL A 250 -18.76 -0.85 3.16
N SER A 251 -19.46 -1.66 2.35
CA SER A 251 -20.72 -2.30 2.74
C SER A 251 -20.55 -3.31 3.88
N ALA A 252 -19.39 -3.95 3.97
CA ALA A 252 -19.07 -4.90 5.03
C ALA A 252 -18.49 -4.23 6.29
N GLY A 253 -18.25 -2.90 6.28
CA GLY A 253 -17.60 -2.19 7.36
C GLY A 253 -16.09 -2.48 7.50
N VAL A 254 -15.46 -3.02 6.45
CA VAL A 254 -14.02 -3.25 6.38
C VAL A 254 -13.35 -1.94 5.93
N PRO A 255 -12.42 -1.38 6.72
CA PRO A 255 -11.82 -0.09 6.38
C PRO A 255 -10.92 -0.16 5.14
N VAL A 256 -10.93 0.93 4.38
CA VAL A 256 -10.18 1.10 3.14
C VAL A 256 -9.10 2.16 3.32
N LEU A 257 -7.85 1.78 3.06
CA LEU A 257 -6.71 2.66 2.92
C LEU A 257 -6.47 2.89 1.42
N PHE A 258 -6.47 4.15 1.01
CA PHE A 258 -6.19 4.54 -0.38
C PHE A 258 -4.76 5.11 -0.48
N HIS A 259 -3.98 4.51 -1.35
CA HIS A 259 -2.63 4.94 -1.67
C HIS A 259 -2.58 5.58 -3.05
N SER A 260 -2.01 6.76 -3.11
CA SER A 260 -1.55 7.41 -4.34
C SER A 260 -0.43 8.36 -4.03
N ASP A 261 0.66 8.23 -4.71
CA ASP A 261 1.68 9.27 -4.73
C ASP A 261 1.13 10.53 -5.38
N GLY A 262 1.82 11.66 -5.14
CA GLY A 262 1.52 12.95 -5.73
C GLY A 262 0.41 13.75 -5.04
N LYS A 263 -0.02 14.78 -5.75
CA LYS A 263 -0.96 15.78 -5.23
C LYS A 263 -2.40 15.45 -5.59
N VAL A 264 -3.12 14.78 -4.69
CA VAL A 264 -4.51 14.32 -4.87
C VAL A 264 -5.58 15.31 -4.38
N ASN A 265 -5.22 16.57 -4.14
CA ASN A 265 -6.10 17.57 -3.51
C ASN A 265 -7.49 17.67 -4.14
N ASP A 266 -7.58 17.54 -5.47
CA ASP A 266 -8.84 17.78 -6.21
C ASP A 266 -9.85 16.63 -6.12
N ILE A 267 -9.46 15.50 -5.48
CA ILE A 267 -10.32 14.32 -5.32
C ILE A 267 -10.47 13.87 -3.87
N VAL A 268 -9.93 14.59 -2.90
CA VAL A 268 -10.01 14.18 -1.47
C VAL A 268 -11.43 14.08 -0.99
N GLU A 269 -12.28 15.05 -1.34
CA GLU A 269 -13.69 15.02 -0.98
C GLU A 269 -14.41 13.83 -1.63
N ASP A 270 -14.12 13.51 -2.89
CA ASP A 270 -14.68 12.34 -3.57
C ASP A 270 -14.26 11.04 -2.87
N LEU A 271 -12.98 10.92 -2.43
CA LEU A 271 -12.48 9.77 -1.67
C LEU A 271 -13.20 9.61 -0.32
N ILE A 272 -13.44 10.71 0.37
CA ILE A 272 -14.19 10.72 1.64
C ILE A 272 -15.64 10.28 1.40
N GLU A 273 -16.32 10.84 0.41
CA GLU A 273 -17.72 10.55 0.09
C GLU A 273 -17.95 9.08 -0.29
N MET A 274 -16.99 8.44 -1.01
CA MET A 274 -17.12 7.04 -1.37
C MET A 274 -16.79 6.06 -0.23
N GLY A 275 -16.24 6.54 0.89
CA GLY A 275 -16.01 5.74 2.10
C GLY A 275 -14.57 5.30 2.35
N VAL A 276 -13.58 5.96 1.73
CA VAL A 276 -12.17 5.77 2.08
C VAL A 276 -11.94 6.22 3.53
N ASN A 277 -11.24 5.40 4.32
CA ASN A 277 -11.02 5.64 5.74
C ASN A 277 -9.66 6.27 6.05
N ALA A 278 -8.65 5.99 5.24
CA ALA A 278 -7.31 6.56 5.41
C ALA A 278 -6.66 6.89 4.06
N LEU A 279 -5.95 8.03 4.01
CA LEU A 279 -5.10 8.42 2.88
C LEU A 279 -3.64 8.06 3.17
N ASN A 280 -2.95 7.53 2.18
CA ASN A 280 -1.54 7.17 2.19
C ASN A 280 -0.88 7.58 0.86
N PRO A 281 0.37 8.07 0.84
CA PRO A 281 1.23 8.38 1.98
C PRO A 281 1.12 9.85 2.45
N LEU A 282 0.34 10.72 1.81
CA LEU A 282 0.40 12.19 1.88
C LEU A 282 1.74 12.68 1.32
N ASP A 283 1.95 12.50 0.03
CA ASP A 283 3.23 12.82 -0.65
C ASP A 283 3.80 14.17 -0.17
N PRO A 284 4.99 14.18 0.46
CA PRO A 284 5.55 15.37 1.09
C PRO A 284 5.88 16.50 0.11
N TYR A 285 5.98 16.20 -1.18
CA TYR A 285 6.24 17.17 -2.23
C TYR A 285 4.97 17.74 -2.87
N GLY A 286 3.83 17.07 -2.68
CA GLY A 286 2.54 17.49 -3.21
C GLY A 286 1.56 17.98 -2.15
N ILE A 287 1.73 17.56 -0.89
CA ILE A 287 0.74 17.72 0.19
C ILE A 287 1.39 18.27 1.45
N ASP A 288 0.83 19.36 2.00
CA ASP A 288 1.15 19.80 3.36
C ASP A 288 0.25 19.04 4.35
N TYR A 289 0.83 18.10 5.10
CA TYR A 289 0.12 17.30 6.09
C TYR A 289 -0.51 18.13 7.23
N ARG A 290 0.01 19.34 7.53
CA ARG A 290 -0.55 20.24 8.54
C ARG A 290 -1.86 20.83 8.06
N ASP A 291 -1.92 21.26 6.78
CA ASP A 291 -3.15 21.74 6.15
C ASP A 291 -4.18 20.61 6.05
N TYR A 292 -3.77 19.42 5.63
CA TYR A 292 -4.66 18.26 5.57
C TYR A 292 -5.23 17.88 6.94
N LYS A 293 -4.39 17.85 7.98
CA LYS A 293 -4.88 17.58 9.35
C LYS A 293 -5.91 18.61 9.79
N LYS A 294 -5.70 19.88 9.48
CA LYS A 294 -6.64 20.95 9.82
C LYS A 294 -7.95 20.82 9.04
N ARG A 295 -7.89 20.52 7.75
CA ARG A 295 -9.08 20.47 6.87
C ARG A 295 -9.86 19.17 7.03
N TYR A 296 -9.18 18.04 7.09
CA TYR A 296 -9.79 16.72 6.94
C TYR A 296 -9.61 15.80 8.14
N GLY A 297 -8.76 16.14 9.13
CA GLY A 297 -8.40 15.25 10.24
C GLY A 297 -9.54 14.86 11.17
N SER A 298 -10.70 15.56 11.12
CA SER A 298 -11.93 15.15 11.81
C SER A 298 -12.78 14.16 11.01
N ILE A 299 -12.47 13.94 9.73
CA ILE A 299 -13.29 13.19 8.78
C ILE A 299 -12.57 11.92 8.28
N ILE A 300 -11.30 12.03 7.93
CA ILE A 300 -10.50 10.93 7.39
C ILE A 300 -9.19 10.77 8.17
N SER A 301 -8.65 9.57 8.19
CA SER A 301 -7.37 9.25 8.80
C SER A 301 -6.21 9.43 7.83
N PHE A 302 -4.99 9.55 8.37
CA PHE A 302 -3.78 9.75 7.59
C PHE A 302 -2.74 8.69 7.94
N ALA A 303 -2.23 8.00 6.92
CA ALA A 303 -1.09 7.10 7.01
C ALA A 303 0.06 7.74 6.23
N GLY A 304 1.05 8.27 6.92
CA GLY A 304 2.16 9.01 6.31
C GLY A 304 2.87 9.88 7.34
N ASN A 305 3.82 10.73 6.96
CA ASN A 305 4.44 10.86 5.64
C ASN A 305 5.92 11.22 5.83
N VAL A 306 6.63 10.42 6.68
CA VAL A 306 8.07 10.66 6.91
C VAL A 306 8.81 10.44 5.59
N ASP A 307 9.49 11.49 5.11
CA ASP A 307 10.04 11.51 3.76
C ASP A 307 11.22 10.54 3.60
N ILE A 308 11.14 9.66 2.60
CA ILE A 308 12.20 8.69 2.29
C ILE A 308 13.48 9.35 1.77
N GLU A 309 13.41 10.53 1.15
CA GLU A 309 14.58 11.26 0.66
C GLU A 309 15.35 11.91 1.81
N PHE A 310 14.65 12.73 2.60
CA PHE A 310 15.17 13.33 3.81
C PHE A 310 14.02 13.45 4.84
N PRO A 311 14.15 12.81 6.04
CA PRO A 311 15.43 12.40 6.64
C PRO A 311 15.85 10.94 6.41
N LEU A 312 14.99 10.04 5.87
CA LEU A 312 15.25 8.60 5.96
C LEU A 312 16.52 8.17 5.22
N SER A 313 16.72 8.61 3.97
CA SER A 313 17.90 8.20 3.19
C SER A 313 19.15 9.04 3.48
N LYS A 314 18.98 10.34 3.60
CA LYS A 314 20.09 11.31 3.58
C LYS A 314 20.34 11.99 4.93
N GLY A 315 19.43 11.84 5.89
CA GLY A 315 19.53 12.41 7.22
C GLY A 315 20.29 11.52 8.20
N THR A 316 20.47 12.05 9.39
CA THR A 316 21.03 11.34 10.54
C THR A 316 19.90 10.77 11.42
N PRO A 317 20.18 9.82 12.33
CA PRO A 317 19.21 9.38 13.33
C PRO A 317 18.57 10.53 14.13
N GLN A 318 19.32 11.61 14.39
CA GLN A 318 18.78 12.79 15.08
C GLN A 318 17.79 13.59 14.20
N ASP A 319 18.06 13.69 12.90
CA ASP A 319 17.13 14.34 11.96
C ASP A 319 15.80 13.55 11.91
N ILE A 320 15.88 12.23 11.91
CA ILE A 320 14.72 11.32 11.92
C ILE A 320 13.92 11.45 13.23
N ASP A 321 14.58 11.42 14.39
CA ASP A 321 13.92 11.62 15.70
C ASP A 321 13.16 12.95 15.74
N THR A 322 13.76 14.01 15.19
CA THR A 322 13.16 15.34 15.12
C THR A 322 11.96 15.37 14.17
N ASP A 323 12.09 14.77 12.99
CA ASP A 323 11.04 14.77 11.98
C ASP A 323 9.82 13.95 12.42
N VAL A 324 10.04 12.72 12.93
CA VAL A 324 8.98 11.88 13.49
C VAL A 324 8.26 12.60 14.65
N LYS A 325 9.02 13.27 15.52
CA LYS A 325 8.39 14.07 16.58
C LYS A 325 7.49 15.17 16.02
N ASN A 326 7.92 15.89 14.99
CA ASN A 326 7.11 16.94 14.37
C ASN A 326 5.82 16.37 13.76
N HIS A 327 5.87 15.20 13.13
CA HIS A 327 4.68 14.50 12.61
C HIS A 327 3.73 14.10 13.75
N MET A 328 4.27 13.54 14.83
CA MET A 328 3.47 13.15 16.00
C MET A 328 2.80 14.36 16.67
N ASP A 329 3.52 15.48 16.81
CA ASP A 329 2.97 16.68 17.43
C ASP A 329 1.76 17.25 16.64
N VAL A 330 1.72 17.05 15.32
CA VAL A 330 0.65 17.57 14.45
C VAL A 330 -0.43 16.52 14.19
N LEU A 331 -0.05 15.30 13.80
CA LEU A 331 -0.99 14.31 13.29
C LEU A 331 -1.64 13.46 14.37
N LYS A 332 -0.94 13.21 15.50
CA LYS A 332 -1.46 12.40 16.61
C LYS A 332 -2.68 13.03 17.31
N PRO A 333 -2.70 14.34 17.63
CA PRO A 333 -3.82 14.94 18.35
C PRO A 333 -5.17 14.71 17.66
N GLY A 334 -6.18 14.27 18.41
CA GLY A 334 -7.52 13.97 17.89
C GLY A 334 -7.63 12.61 17.19
N GLY A 335 -6.59 11.79 17.20
CA GLY A 335 -6.59 10.46 16.59
C GLY A 335 -6.49 10.46 15.06
N GLY A 336 -6.65 9.28 14.47
CA GLY A 336 -6.65 9.11 13.00
C GLY A 336 -5.28 9.26 12.36
N TYR A 337 -4.20 8.99 13.11
CA TYR A 337 -2.85 8.96 12.55
C TYR A 337 -2.27 7.55 12.62
N ILE A 338 -1.68 7.13 11.52
CA ILE A 338 -0.91 5.91 11.34
C ILE A 338 0.47 6.33 10.85
N ALA A 339 1.51 6.01 11.61
CA ALA A 339 2.86 6.40 11.25
C ALA A 339 3.40 5.47 10.16
N THR A 340 3.73 6.03 9.02
CA THR A 340 4.40 5.34 7.90
C THR A 340 5.32 6.31 7.17
N CYS A 341 6.28 5.79 6.41
CA CYS A 341 7.09 6.61 5.53
C CYS A 341 6.28 7.09 4.30
N SER A 342 6.89 7.95 3.50
CA SER A 342 6.22 8.55 2.34
C SER A 342 6.11 7.62 1.13
N HIS A 343 6.70 6.43 1.17
CA HIS A 343 6.59 5.44 0.09
C HIS A 343 6.90 4.02 0.61
N SER A 344 8.17 3.61 0.67
CA SER A 344 8.63 2.27 1.05
C SER A 344 9.93 2.35 1.81
N ILE A 345 10.18 1.40 2.70
CA ILE A 345 11.50 1.24 3.32
C ILE A 345 12.39 0.44 2.35
N VAL A 346 13.08 1.19 1.50
CA VAL A 346 13.89 0.65 0.40
C VAL A 346 15.34 0.41 0.81
N ASN A 347 16.04 -0.47 0.09
CA ASN A 347 17.40 -0.93 0.42
C ASN A 347 18.47 0.17 0.45
N TYR A 348 18.24 1.33 -0.18
CA TYR A 348 19.20 2.45 -0.11
C TYR A 348 19.03 3.32 1.14
N ILE A 349 17.98 3.13 1.96
CA ILE A 349 17.88 3.74 3.29
C ILE A 349 18.91 3.06 4.20
N PRO A 350 19.78 3.80 4.91
CA PRO A 350 20.67 3.20 5.90
C PRO A 350 19.86 2.42 6.95
N HIS A 351 20.27 1.19 7.24
CA HIS A 351 19.51 0.35 8.19
C HIS A 351 19.41 0.99 9.58
N GLU A 352 20.45 1.69 10.01
CA GLU A 352 20.46 2.47 11.27
C GLU A 352 19.39 3.57 11.28
N ASN A 353 19.10 4.17 10.12
CA ASN A 353 18.06 5.18 9.97
C ASN A 353 16.65 4.53 10.06
N PHE A 354 16.47 3.36 9.49
CA PHE A 354 15.24 2.60 9.68
C PHE A 354 15.01 2.22 11.14
N ILE A 355 16.05 1.78 11.84
CA ILE A 355 15.98 1.51 13.28
C ILE A 355 15.61 2.77 14.07
N ALA A 356 16.27 3.89 13.78
CA ALA A 356 15.98 5.18 14.43
C ALA A 356 14.53 5.63 14.19
N TYR A 357 14.03 5.43 12.98
CA TYR A 357 12.67 5.74 12.61
C TYR A 357 11.63 4.94 13.44
N ILE A 358 11.76 3.63 13.51
CA ILE A 358 10.85 2.78 14.29
C ILE A 358 10.94 3.15 15.79
N ASN A 359 12.14 3.36 16.32
CA ASN A 359 12.33 3.79 17.71
C ASN A 359 11.68 5.16 18.00
N ALA A 360 11.77 6.11 17.08
CA ALA A 360 11.13 7.42 17.23
C ALA A 360 9.60 7.31 17.22
N ILE A 361 9.02 6.44 16.37
CA ILE A 361 7.57 6.18 16.37
C ILE A 361 7.13 5.67 17.75
N HIS A 362 7.83 4.70 18.30
CA HIS A 362 7.49 4.15 19.63
C HIS A 362 7.70 5.16 20.76
N LYS A 363 8.75 5.99 20.66
CA LYS A 363 9.07 7.03 21.65
C LYS A 363 7.97 8.10 21.74
N TYR A 364 7.44 8.54 20.62
CA TYR A 364 6.50 9.66 20.57
C TYR A 364 5.04 9.24 20.30
N GLY A 365 4.81 7.98 19.98
CA GLY A 365 3.51 7.46 19.56
C GLY A 365 2.49 7.26 20.68
N MET A 366 2.90 7.15 21.95
CA MET A 366 1.97 6.97 23.08
C MET A 366 1.03 8.18 23.23
N TYR A 367 -0.26 7.91 23.49
CA TYR A 367 -1.26 8.95 23.76
C TYR A 367 -1.28 9.38 25.21
#